data_337661e767a8d0744e240a7aa56fbe4d
#
_entry.id   337661e767a8d0744e240a7aa56fbe4d
#
_cell.length_a   1.000
_cell.length_b   1.000
_cell.length_c   1.000
_cell.angle_alpha   90.00
_cell.angle_beta   90.00
_cell.angle_gamma   90.00
#
_symmetry.space_group_name_H-M   'P 1'
#
loop_
_entity.id
_entity.type
_entity.pdbx_description
1 polymer ?
#
loop_
_entity_poly.entity_id
_entity_poly.type
_entity_poly.pdbx_seq_one_letter_code
_entity_poly.pdbx_strand_id
1 'polypeptide(L)'
;YFLKRVFMFRPSLTLIALAVSAPSFANDAQKDMERIIVSGSRVIESIDEVPASITVISRKQIEDHLKVNPELQSLLAQMVPGLAPDTGSSSNTGQSLRGRAPLVMIDGVPQSTPLRNGSLGVKTIDPSALARIEVIKGATSVYGNGASGGIINYITKQATAQDTHEGQVSLSSRFSAVKLEESAGARISAAINGKVENFDYLVTASYEENGVQRDAEGDILGLQYGLSDAETQNYFTKLGYDFDQEKRLQFSYNYFSSQQKTDLGDVPGDINEGVKTYAIHVPEALQKRGKPHGPDGNENITLKYTDSNIFANSEMTLDVYTQDIENVFFFSPNLANPDEGYDGGQSIIRSEKRGARATFNTAV
;
A
#
# COMPACT_ATOMS: atom_id res chain seq x y z
N TYR A 1 9.91 26.91 -26.40
CA TYR A 1 10.15 25.97 -25.28
C TYR A 1 8.89 25.17 -24.89
N PHE A 2 7.71 25.57 -25.39
CA PHE A 2 6.40 24.97 -25.04
C PHE A 2 6.03 23.71 -25.86
N LEU A 3 6.83 23.29 -26.81
CA LEU A 3 6.50 22.24 -27.79
C LEU A 3 7.23 20.91 -27.60
N LYS A 4 8.02 20.71 -26.54
CA LYS A 4 8.83 19.49 -26.35
C LYS A 4 8.24 18.44 -25.39
N ARG A 5 7.19 18.73 -24.61
CA ARG A 5 6.53 17.76 -23.70
C ARG A 5 5.30 17.05 -24.28
N VAL A 6 4.78 17.50 -25.43
CA VAL A 6 3.55 16.92 -26.04
C VAL A 6 3.87 15.74 -26.99
N PHE A 7 5.13 15.40 -27.23
CA PHE A 7 5.49 14.50 -28.34
C PHE A 7 6.06 13.14 -27.93
N MET A 8 5.91 12.68 -26.67
CA MET A 8 6.47 11.39 -26.29
C MET A 8 5.46 10.29 -25.96
N PHE A 9 4.16 10.52 -26.16
CA PHE A 9 3.15 9.46 -26.10
C PHE A 9 2.20 9.57 -27.28
N ARG A 10 2.60 9.02 -28.45
CA ARG A 10 1.71 8.56 -29.50
C ARG A 10 1.76 7.03 -29.54
N PRO A 11 1.02 6.28 -28.74
CA PRO A 11 0.58 4.99 -29.16
C PRO A 11 -0.50 5.23 -30.22
N SER A 12 -0.26 4.72 -31.41
CA SER A 12 -1.24 4.69 -32.48
C SER A 12 -2.55 4.09 -31.95
N LEU A 13 -3.62 4.85 -32.00
CA LEU A 13 -4.99 4.49 -31.59
C LEU A 13 -5.60 3.33 -32.38
N THR A 14 -4.81 2.57 -33.13
CA THR A 14 -5.26 1.50 -34.02
C THR A 14 -5.12 0.09 -33.47
N LEU A 15 -4.78 -0.09 -32.16
CA LEU A 15 -4.59 -1.44 -31.59
C LEU A 15 -5.46 -1.75 -30.36
N ILE A 16 -6.52 -1.01 -30.10
CA ILE A 16 -7.45 -1.24 -28.97
C ILE A 16 -8.81 -1.80 -29.41
N ALA A 17 -8.89 -2.40 -30.59
CA ALA A 17 -10.13 -3.04 -31.08
C ALA A 17 -10.02 -4.56 -31.13
N LEU A 18 -9.28 -5.20 -30.21
CA LEU A 18 -9.36 -6.66 -30.01
C LEU A 18 -9.73 -6.95 -28.58
N ALA A 19 -11.00 -6.68 -28.24
CA ALA A 19 -11.47 -7.06 -26.96
C ALA A 19 -12.33 -8.28 -26.98
N VAL A 20 -11.99 -9.03 -26.23
CA VAL A 20 -12.55 -9.71 -25.08
C VAL A 20 -14.07 -9.81 -25.13
N SER A 21 -14.53 -10.80 -25.85
CA SER A 21 -15.75 -11.51 -25.49
C SER A 21 -15.35 -12.75 -24.68
N ALA A 22 -15.06 -12.57 -23.40
CA ALA A 22 -15.05 -13.67 -22.46
C ALA A 22 -16.49 -13.96 -22.03
N PRO A 23 -16.97 -15.21 -22.10
CA PRO A 23 -18.26 -15.55 -21.57
C PRO A 23 -18.22 -15.37 -20.04
N SER A 24 -19.09 -14.52 -19.51
CA SER A 24 -19.37 -14.47 -18.07
C SER A 24 -20.05 -15.77 -17.68
N PHE A 25 -19.30 -16.69 -17.12
CA PHE A 25 -19.89 -17.75 -16.32
C PHE A 25 -20.24 -17.14 -14.96
N ALA A 26 -21.51 -16.75 -14.79
CA ALA A 26 -22.06 -16.52 -13.46
C ALA A 26 -22.07 -17.88 -12.76
N ASN A 27 -21.08 -18.11 -11.91
CA ASN A 27 -21.11 -19.20 -10.97
C ASN A 27 -21.87 -18.69 -9.75
N ASP A 28 -23.04 -19.29 -9.48
CA ASP A 28 -23.74 -19.12 -8.22
C ASP A 28 -22.83 -19.63 -7.10
N ALA A 29 -22.02 -18.74 -6.56
CA ALA A 29 -21.22 -19.03 -5.39
C ALA A 29 -22.18 -19.20 -4.21
N GLN A 30 -22.33 -20.47 -3.85
CA GLN A 30 -22.86 -20.97 -2.61
C GLN A 30 -22.40 -20.03 -1.48
N LYS A 31 -23.35 -19.53 -0.68
CA LYS A 31 -23.10 -18.82 0.57
C LYS A 31 -22.49 -19.78 1.59
N ASP A 32 -21.23 -20.09 1.41
CA ASP A 32 -20.40 -20.43 2.56
C ASP A 32 -20.21 -19.12 3.32
N MET A 33 -20.79 -19.03 4.51
CA MET A 33 -20.34 -18.06 5.49
C MET A 33 -18.87 -18.39 5.73
N GLU A 34 -17.98 -17.73 5.01
CA GLU A 34 -16.55 -17.84 5.19
C GLU A 34 -16.29 -17.56 6.68
N ARG A 35 -15.95 -18.61 7.40
CA ARG A 35 -15.49 -18.48 8.78
C ARG A 35 -14.24 -17.62 8.70
N ILE A 36 -14.38 -16.33 9.01
CA ILE A 36 -13.30 -15.37 8.91
C ILE A 36 -12.28 -15.76 9.96
N ILE A 37 -11.19 -16.34 9.50
CA ILE A 37 -10.07 -16.78 10.31
C ILE A 37 -9.09 -15.60 10.36
N VAL A 38 -8.80 -15.11 11.55
CA VAL A 38 -7.92 -13.97 11.76
C VAL A 38 -6.54 -14.47 12.17
N SER A 39 -5.53 -14.11 11.41
CA SER A 39 -4.13 -14.45 11.68
C SER A 39 -3.41 -13.42 12.58
N GLY A 40 -4.13 -12.38 12.97
CA GLY A 40 -3.57 -11.27 13.74
C GLY A 40 -3.26 -11.56 15.21
N SER A 41 -3.74 -12.68 15.78
CA SER A 41 -3.46 -13.14 17.14
C SER A 41 -2.30 -14.13 17.24
N ARG A 42 -1.59 -14.42 16.14
CA ARG A 42 -0.63 -15.53 15.93
C ARG A 42 -1.25 -16.92 15.94
N VAL A 43 -2.49 -17.05 16.33
CA VAL A 43 -3.28 -18.28 16.26
C VAL A 43 -4.35 -18.07 15.20
N ILE A 44 -4.61 -19.09 14.42
CA ILE A 44 -5.71 -19.08 13.46
C ILE A 44 -7.00 -19.30 14.25
N GLU A 45 -7.66 -18.21 14.64
CA GLU A 45 -8.88 -18.22 15.45
C GLU A 45 -10.06 -17.65 14.66
N SER A 46 -11.27 -18.08 15.01
CA SER A 46 -12.50 -17.44 14.53
C SER A 46 -12.57 -16.02 15.10
N ILE A 47 -13.05 -15.06 14.32
CA ILE A 47 -13.19 -13.67 14.76
C ILE A 47 -14.02 -13.53 16.04
N ASP A 48 -14.95 -14.46 16.28
CA ASP A 48 -15.84 -14.46 17.46
C ASP A 48 -15.13 -14.96 18.73
N GLU A 49 -13.96 -15.60 18.58
CA GLU A 49 -13.17 -16.15 19.69
C GLU A 49 -12.04 -15.23 20.14
N VAL A 50 -11.69 -14.25 19.31
CA VAL A 50 -10.60 -13.32 19.64
C VAL A 50 -11.09 -12.21 20.58
N PRO A 51 -10.53 -12.07 21.79
CA PRO A 51 -10.94 -11.07 22.76
C PRO A 51 -10.40 -9.67 22.42
N ALA A 52 -10.50 -9.26 21.16
CA ALA A 52 -10.02 -8.00 20.64
C ALA A 52 -11.03 -7.37 19.69
N SER A 53 -11.04 -6.03 19.60
CA SER A 53 -11.85 -5.33 18.59
C SER A 53 -11.18 -5.45 17.23
N ILE A 54 -11.70 -6.33 16.37
CA ILE A 54 -11.18 -6.58 15.02
C ILE A 54 -12.09 -5.96 13.97
N THR A 55 -11.51 -5.44 12.91
CA THR A 55 -12.19 -5.07 11.68
C THR A 55 -11.54 -5.84 10.54
N VAL A 56 -12.34 -6.57 9.76
CA VAL A 56 -11.88 -7.24 8.55
C VAL A 56 -12.49 -6.54 7.35
N ILE A 57 -11.64 -6.13 6.41
CA ILE A 57 -12.04 -5.58 5.12
C ILE A 57 -11.89 -6.69 4.10
N SER A 58 -13.00 -7.14 3.54
CA SER A 58 -13.06 -8.23 2.59
C SER A 58 -12.51 -7.85 1.22
N ARG A 59 -12.16 -8.86 0.40
CA ARG A 59 -11.75 -8.66 -1.00
C ARG A 59 -12.77 -7.83 -1.79
N LYS A 60 -14.06 -8.12 -1.64
CA LYS A 60 -15.12 -7.37 -2.31
C LYS A 60 -15.10 -5.89 -1.94
N GLN A 61 -14.94 -5.56 -0.66
CA GLN A 61 -14.87 -4.17 -0.21
C GLN A 61 -13.61 -3.46 -0.77
N ILE A 62 -12.48 -4.16 -0.84
CA ILE A 62 -11.26 -3.64 -1.47
C ILE A 62 -11.51 -3.36 -2.95
N GLU A 63 -12.05 -4.31 -3.69
CA GLU A 63 -12.33 -4.18 -5.13
C GLU A 63 -13.35 -3.07 -5.43
N ASP A 64 -14.39 -2.93 -4.62
CA ASP A 64 -15.38 -1.86 -4.78
C ASP A 64 -14.76 -0.48 -4.51
N HIS A 65 -13.88 -0.37 -3.53
CA HIS A 65 -13.14 0.87 -3.25
C HIS A 65 -12.16 1.24 -4.38
N LEU A 66 -11.45 0.25 -4.92
CA LEU A 66 -10.51 0.45 -6.03
C LEU A 66 -11.14 1.06 -7.29
N LYS A 67 -12.46 0.86 -7.50
CA LYS A 67 -13.19 1.48 -8.61
C LYS A 67 -13.29 3.00 -8.48
N VAL A 68 -13.14 3.53 -7.26
CA VAL A 68 -13.29 4.96 -6.94
C VAL A 68 -11.93 5.56 -6.56
N ASN A 69 -11.18 4.89 -5.69
CA ASN A 69 -9.89 5.38 -5.19
C ASN A 69 -8.94 4.20 -4.91
N PRO A 70 -7.76 4.12 -5.57
CA PRO A 70 -6.80 3.04 -5.35
C PRO A 70 -5.97 3.18 -4.06
N GLU A 71 -6.14 4.27 -3.30
CA GLU A 71 -5.32 4.55 -2.14
C GLU A 71 -5.73 3.71 -0.91
N LEU A 72 -4.80 2.89 -0.39
CA LEU A 72 -5.03 2.09 0.84
C LEU A 72 -5.37 2.95 2.06
N GLN A 73 -4.76 4.12 2.16
CA GLN A 73 -5.00 5.07 3.24
C GLN A 73 -6.46 5.51 3.29
N SER A 74 -7.03 5.83 2.14
CA SER A 74 -8.44 6.22 1.99
C SER A 74 -9.38 5.07 2.34
N LEU A 75 -9.10 3.86 1.83
CA LEU A 75 -9.86 2.65 2.15
C LEU A 75 -9.90 2.41 3.66
N LEU A 76 -8.74 2.42 4.30
CA LEU A 76 -8.62 2.19 5.73
C LEU A 76 -9.34 3.26 6.55
N ALA A 77 -9.20 4.54 6.18
CA ALA A 77 -9.85 5.65 6.85
C ALA A 77 -11.39 5.55 6.81
N GLN A 78 -11.95 5.06 5.70
CA GLN A 78 -13.38 4.87 5.54
C GLN A 78 -13.93 3.63 6.26
N MET A 79 -13.15 2.54 6.29
CA MET A 79 -13.63 1.23 6.75
C MET A 79 -13.25 0.93 8.20
N VAL A 80 -12.25 1.61 8.78
CA VAL A 80 -11.73 1.30 10.10
C VAL A 80 -12.10 2.38 11.11
N PRO A 81 -13.09 2.16 11.99
CA PRO A 81 -13.44 3.12 13.01
C PRO A 81 -12.25 3.42 13.95
N GLY A 82 -11.91 4.70 14.06
CA GLY A 82 -10.80 5.18 14.90
C GLY A 82 -9.45 5.25 14.18
N LEU A 83 -9.37 4.94 12.90
CA LEU A 83 -8.22 5.31 12.07
C LEU A 83 -8.36 6.77 11.63
N ALA A 84 -7.24 7.50 11.67
CA ALA A 84 -7.20 8.90 11.24
C ALA A 84 -7.52 9.02 9.73
N PRO A 85 -8.08 10.16 9.30
CA PRO A 85 -8.28 10.43 7.87
C PRO A 85 -6.98 10.30 7.08
N ASP A 86 -7.13 10.02 5.81
CA ASP A 86 -6.09 10.11 4.82
C ASP A 86 -5.63 11.57 4.68
N THR A 87 -4.32 11.79 4.61
CA THR A 87 -3.75 13.11 4.34
C THR A 87 -3.62 13.41 2.86
N GLY A 88 -3.89 12.44 2.00
CA GLY A 88 -3.71 12.56 0.56
C GLY A 88 -2.24 12.72 0.13
N SER A 89 -1.27 12.49 1.03
CA SER A 89 0.15 12.60 0.71
C SER A 89 0.78 11.22 0.44
N SER A 90 1.90 11.21 -0.28
CA SER A 90 2.64 9.98 -0.54
C SER A 90 3.35 9.41 0.70
N SER A 91 3.54 10.19 1.75
CA SER A 91 4.40 9.83 2.88
C SER A 91 3.72 9.11 4.04
N ASN A 92 2.43 8.80 4.01
CA ASN A 92 1.69 8.18 5.13
C ASN A 92 1.74 8.94 6.48
N THR A 93 2.27 10.15 6.50
CA THR A 93 2.37 10.92 7.75
C THR A 93 0.99 11.30 8.28
N GLY A 94 0.82 11.21 9.60
CA GLY A 94 -0.41 11.62 10.27
C GLY A 94 -1.50 10.55 10.39
N GLN A 95 -1.44 9.44 9.63
CA GLN A 95 -2.45 8.39 9.74
C GLN A 95 -2.17 7.50 10.97
N SER A 96 -3.00 7.64 11.98
CA SER A 96 -2.88 6.93 13.25
C SER A 96 -4.14 6.12 13.56
N LEU A 97 -4.01 5.08 14.36
CA LEU A 97 -5.13 4.29 14.87
C LEU A 97 -5.38 4.66 16.33
N ARG A 98 -6.52 5.30 16.61
CA ARG A 98 -6.86 5.85 17.93
C ARG A 98 -5.77 6.79 18.49
N GLY A 99 -5.21 7.65 17.61
CA GLY A 99 -4.16 8.60 17.98
C GLY A 99 -2.76 8.01 18.17
N ARG A 100 -2.56 6.71 17.89
CA ARG A 100 -1.28 6.01 18.06
C ARG A 100 -0.83 5.33 16.78
N ALA A 101 0.48 5.09 16.63
CA ALA A 101 1.02 4.39 15.47
C ALA A 101 0.57 2.92 15.45
N PRO A 102 -0.01 2.43 14.34
CA PRO A 102 -0.27 1.00 14.14
C PRO A 102 1.00 0.28 13.68
N LEU A 103 1.11 -1.00 14.02
CA LEU A 103 2.07 -1.90 13.37
C LEU A 103 1.47 -2.38 12.06
N VAL A 104 2.15 -2.14 10.95
CA VAL A 104 1.74 -2.63 9.63
C VAL A 104 2.48 -3.91 9.30
N MET A 105 1.75 -4.90 8.77
CA MET A 105 2.30 -6.20 8.38
C MET A 105 1.81 -6.60 6.99
N ILE A 106 2.60 -7.41 6.29
CA ILE A 106 2.20 -8.17 5.10
C ILE A 106 2.35 -9.65 5.44
N ASP A 107 1.27 -10.42 5.33
CA ASP A 107 1.20 -11.85 5.68
C ASP A 107 1.84 -12.18 7.05
N GLY A 108 1.64 -11.29 8.04
CA GLY A 108 2.18 -11.41 9.39
C GLY A 108 3.62 -10.93 9.59
N VAL A 109 4.30 -10.46 8.55
CA VAL A 109 5.68 -9.93 8.63
C VAL A 109 5.64 -8.41 8.79
N PRO A 110 6.20 -7.85 9.90
CA PRO A 110 6.20 -6.41 10.17
C PRO A 110 6.90 -5.58 9.10
N GLN A 111 6.22 -4.54 8.62
CA GLN A 111 6.71 -3.59 7.62
C GLN A 111 7.22 -2.28 8.24
N SER A 112 6.77 -1.97 9.45
CA SER A 112 7.09 -0.70 10.11
C SER A 112 8.56 -0.61 10.51
N THR A 113 9.14 0.58 10.33
CA THR A 113 10.47 0.92 10.82
C THR A 113 10.39 1.43 12.27
N PRO A 114 11.34 1.11 13.15
CA PRO A 114 11.38 1.66 14.50
C PRO A 114 11.82 3.14 14.55
N LEU A 115 12.32 3.68 13.45
CA LEU A 115 13.05 4.96 13.44
C LEU A 115 12.16 6.21 13.52
N ARG A 116 10.90 6.14 13.28
CA ARG A 116 9.95 7.27 13.37
C ARG A 116 8.58 6.75 12.99
N ASN A 117 7.54 7.19 13.63
CA ASN A 117 6.15 6.93 13.29
C ASN A 117 5.86 5.64 12.50
N GLY A 118 5.44 4.57 13.18
CA GLY A 118 5.06 3.29 12.58
C GLY A 118 4.02 3.39 11.45
N SER A 119 3.35 4.55 11.31
CA SER A 119 2.38 4.85 10.25
C SER A 119 2.98 4.95 8.84
N LEU A 120 4.31 5.05 8.70
CA LEU A 120 4.96 5.11 7.39
C LEU A 120 4.79 3.83 6.55
N GLY A 121 4.44 2.72 7.18
CA GLY A 121 4.24 1.46 6.49
C GLY A 121 2.83 1.22 5.94
N VAL A 122 1.87 2.14 6.12
CA VAL A 122 0.48 1.94 5.67
C VAL A 122 0.41 1.82 4.15
N LYS A 123 1.13 2.68 3.43
CA LYS A 123 1.23 2.64 1.97
C LYS A 123 2.50 1.86 1.56
N THR A 124 2.40 0.57 1.50
CA THR A 124 3.54 -0.33 1.27
C THR A 124 3.29 -1.42 0.23
N ILE A 125 2.03 -1.63 -0.17
CA ILE A 125 1.62 -2.64 -1.14
C ILE A 125 0.39 -2.15 -1.92
N ASP A 126 0.27 -2.60 -3.15
CA ASP A 126 -0.91 -2.29 -3.96
C ASP A 126 -2.12 -3.14 -3.52
N PRO A 127 -3.31 -2.53 -3.38
CA PRO A 127 -4.51 -3.26 -2.97
C PRO A 127 -4.90 -4.40 -3.91
N SER A 128 -4.49 -4.37 -5.18
CA SER A 128 -4.78 -5.46 -6.13
C SER A 128 -4.15 -6.80 -5.73
N ALA A 129 -3.08 -6.79 -4.93
CA ALA A 129 -2.44 -7.99 -4.39
C ALA A 129 -3.18 -8.59 -3.18
N LEU A 130 -4.15 -7.86 -2.59
CA LEU A 130 -4.75 -8.22 -1.31
C LEU A 130 -5.97 -9.13 -1.46
N ALA A 131 -6.07 -10.12 -0.58
CA ALA A 131 -7.28 -10.92 -0.35
C ALA A 131 -8.19 -10.26 0.68
N ARG A 132 -7.63 -9.72 1.76
CA ARG A 132 -8.33 -9.00 2.83
C ARG A 132 -7.37 -8.16 3.64
N ILE A 133 -7.90 -7.28 4.50
CA ILE A 133 -7.13 -6.53 5.48
C ILE A 133 -7.72 -6.81 6.87
N GLU A 134 -6.86 -7.18 7.80
CA GLU A 134 -7.23 -7.43 9.20
C GLU A 134 -6.69 -6.28 10.06
N VAL A 135 -7.59 -5.63 10.82
CA VAL A 135 -7.20 -4.53 11.72
C VAL A 135 -7.58 -4.88 13.14
N ILE A 136 -6.58 -5.11 13.98
CA ILE A 136 -6.73 -5.37 15.41
C ILE A 136 -6.49 -4.06 16.14
N LYS A 137 -7.51 -3.60 16.88
CA LYS A 137 -7.48 -2.31 17.57
C LYS A 137 -7.04 -2.50 19.02
N GLY A 138 -6.08 -1.69 19.46
CA GLY A 138 -5.55 -1.72 20.80
C GLY A 138 -4.07 -2.14 20.83
N ALA A 139 -3.37 -1.70 21.87
CA ALA A 139 -1.95 -2.01 22.02
C ALA A 139 -1.74 -3.51 22.25
N THR A 140 -0.74 -4.05 21.58
CA THR A 140 -0.33 -5.46 21.73
C THR A 140 1.18 -5.58 21.56
N SER A 141 1.79 -6.51 22.29
CA SER A 141 3.21 -6.87 22.14
C SER A 141 3.42 -8.19 21.41
N VAL A 142 2.34 -8.85 20.98
CA VAL A 142 2.38 -10.18 20.37
C VAL A 142 3.33 -10.25 19.17
N TYR A 143 3.42 -9.20 18.37
CA TYR A 143 4.33 -9.12 17.21
C TYR A 143 5.60 -8.28 17.46
N GLY A 144 5.90 -7.98 18.73
CA GLY A 144 7.05 -7.18 19.12
C GLY A 144 6.73 -5.68 19.21
N ASN A 145 7.70 -4.84 18.90
CA ASN A 145 7.59 -3.38 19.05
C ASN A 145 6.76 -2.77 17.90
N GLY A 146 6.08 -1.64 18.21
CA GLY A 146 5.42 -0.79 17.19
C GLY A 146 3.90 -0.86 17.15
N ALA A 147 3.25 -1.78 17.87
CA ALA A 147 1.79 -1.94 17.86
C ALA A 147 1.09 -1.16 19.00
N SER A 148 1.47 0.09 19.22
CA SER A 148 0.86 0.93 20.29
C SER A 148 -0.58 1.35 19.97
N GLY A 149 -0.95 1.48 18.71
CA GLY A 149 -2.32 1.75 18.25
C GLY A 149 -3.10 0.50 17.90
N GLY A 150 -2.39 -0.58 17.61
CA GLY A 150 -2.93 -1.83 17.09
C GLY A 150 -2.14 -2.35 15.91
N ILE A 151 -2.73 -3.27 15.15
CA ILE A 151 -2.11 -3.93 13.99
C ILE A 151 -2.98 -3.74 12.76
N ILE A 152 -2.34 -3.47 11.62
CA ILE A 152 -2.93 -3.54 10.28
C ILE A 152 -2.18 -4.65 9.55
N ASN A 153 -2.84 -5.77 9.27
CA ASN A 153 -2.24 -6.91 8.58
C ASN A 153 -2.85 -7.05 7.18
N TYR A 154 -2.05 -6.86 6.16
CA TYR A 154 -2.39 -7.07 4.76
C TYR A 154 -2.22 -8.53 4.41
N ILE A 155 -3.31 -9.23 4.15
CA ILE A 155 -3.31 -10.62 3.71
C ILE A 155 -3.35 -10.64 2.19
N THR A 156 -2.30 -11.18 1.58
CA THR A 156 -2.18 -11.26 0.13
C THR A 156 -2.99 -12.42 -0.43
N LYS A 157 -3.37 -12.33 -1.70
CA LYS A 157 -4.07 -13.40 -2.42
C LYS A 157 -3.23 -14.68 -2.46
N GLN A 158 -3.91 -15.80 -2.55
CA GLN A 158 -3.32 -17.12 -2.77
C GLN A 158 -4.27 -17.94 -3.64
N ALA A 159 -3.76 -18.62 -4.64
CA ALA A 159 -4.53 -19.56 -5.41
C ALA A 159 -4.70 -20.85 -4.59
N THR A 160 -5.94 -21.26 -4.37
CA THR A 160 -6.28 -22.47 -3.58
C THR A 160 -6.89 -23.56 -4.43
N ALA A 161 -7.61 -23.19 -5.49
CA ALA A 161 -8.24 -24.16 -6.38
C ALA A 161 -7.21 -24.76 -7.35
N GLN A 162 -7.22 -26.11 -7.43
CA GLN A 162 -6.30 -26.87 -8.25
C GLN A 162 -6.51 -26.58 -9.76
N ASP A 163 -5.41 -26.56 -10.51
CA ASP A 163 -5.40 -26.36 -11.96
C ASP A 163 -6.14 -25.11 -12.43
N THR A 164 -6.12 -24.06 -11.60
CA THR A 164 -6.71 -22.77 -11.93
C THR A 164 -5.67 -21.75 -12.29
N HIS A 165 -5.97 -20.95 -13.31
CA HIS A 165 -5.19 -19.78 -13.69
C HIS A 165 -6.14 -18.61 -13.88
N GLU A 166 -5.91 -17.55 -13.15
CA GLU A 166 -6.69 -16.33 -13.25
C GLU A 166 -5.79 -15.16 -13.66
N GLY A 167 -6.29 -14.32 -14.54
CA GLY A 167 -5.63 -13.10 -14.96
C GLY A 167 -6.59 -11.92 -14.90
N GLN A 168 -6.12 -10.80 -14.43
CA GLN A 168 -6.87 -9.56 -14.39
C GLN A 168 -6.00 -8.41 -14.87
N VAL A 169 -6.56 -7.56 -15.74
CA VAL A 169 -5.97 -6.26 -16.10
C VAL A 169 -7.00 -5.19 -15.82
N SER A 170 -6.58 -4.11 -15.19
CA SER A 170 -7.41 -2.95 -14.90
C SER A 170 -6.75 -1.69 -15.45
N LEU A 171 -7.56 -0.87 -16.14
CA LEU A 171 -7.19 0.44 -16.62
C LEU A 171 -8.15 1.45 -16.01
N SER A 172 -7.63 2.50 -15.43
CA SER A 172 -8.45 3.58 -14.91
C SER A 172 -7.82 4.94 -15.20
N SER A 173 -8.66 5.97 -15.22
CA SER A 173 -8.23 7.35 -15.36
C SER A 173 -9.00 8.20 -14.35
N ARG A 174 -8.34 9.19 -13.81
CA ARG A 174 -8.88 10.15 -12.85
C ARG A 174 -8.59 11.57 -13.35
N PHE A 175 -9.53 12.45 -13.18
CA PHE A 175 -9.36 13.86 -13.55
C PHE A 175 -10.32 14.75 -12.72
N SER A 176 -10.02 16.03 -12.62
CA SER A 176 -10.91 17.00 -12.01
C SER A 176 -12.04 17.37 -12.96
N ALA A 177 -13.29 17.21 -12.50
CA ALA A 177 -14.47 17.64 -13.27
C ALA A 177 -14.63 19.17 -13.29
N VAL A 178 -13.98 19.89 -12.36
CA VAL A 178 -14.03 21.35 -12.30
C VAL A 178 -13.08 21.99 -13.30
N LYS A 179 -11.85 21.44 -13.38
CA LYS A 179 -10.83 21.91 -14.33
C LYS A 179 -10.00 20.73 -14.80
N LEU A 180 -10.22 20.33 -16.04
CA LEU A 180 -9.58 19.16 -16.65
C LEU A 180 -8.07 19.34 -16.89
N GLU A 181 -7.66 20.58 -17.15
CA GLU A 181 -6.27 20.92 -17.47
C GLU A 181 -5.30 20.38 -16.40
N GLU A 182 -4.27 19.65 -16.83
CA GLU A 182 -3.21 19.05 -16.01
C GLU A 182 -3.68 18.08 -14.92
N SER A 183 -5.00 17.86 -14.77
CA SER A 183 -5.53 17.02 -13.69
C SER A 183 -5.69 15.55 -14.08
N ALA A 184 -5.47 15.22 -15.35
CA ALA A 184 -5.62 13.84 -15.82
C ALA A 184 -4.50 12.95 -15.30
N GLY A 185 -4.90 11.86 -14.64
CA GLY A 185 -4.03 10.77 -14.23
C GLY A 185 -4.48 9.46 -14.83
N ALA A 186 -3.60 8.48 -14.88
CA ALA A 186 -3.87 7.14 -15.40
C ALA A 186 -3.25 6.07 -14.51
N ARG A 187 -3.93 4.95 -14.39
CA ARG A 187 -3.43 3.77 -13.68
C ARG A 187 -3.65 2.52 -14.53
N ILE A 188 -2.62 1.69 -14.59
CA ILE A 188 -2.68 0.32 -15.09
C ILE A 188 -2.31 -0.63 -13.96
N SER A 189 -3.04 -1.71 -13.81
CA SER A 189 -2.64 -2.83 -12.95
C SER A 189 -2.93 -4.15 -13.62
N ALA A 190 -2.05 -5.12 -13.39
CA ALA A 190 -2.18 -6.49 -13.85
C ALA A 190 -1.92 -7.45 -12.71
N ALA A 191 -2.66 -8.54 -12.66
CA ALA A 191 -2.48 -9.63 -11.71
C ALA A 191 -2.66 -10.96 -12.44
N ILE A 192 -1.79 -11.92 -12.13
CA ILE A 192 -1.94 -13.31 -12.50
C ILE A 192 -1.74 -14.18 -11.27
N ASN A 193 -2.59 -15.17 -11.09
CA ASN A 193 -2.44 -16.17 -10.04
C ASN A 193 -2.87 -17.54 -10.54
N GLY A 194 -2.33 -18.57 -9.93
CA GLY A 194 -2.70 -19.94 -10.29
C GLY A 194 -2.07 -20.96 -9.37
N LYS A 195 -2.59 -22.20 -9.47
CA LYS A 195 -2.06 -23.37 -8.78
C LYS A 195 -1.96 -24.53 -9.76
N VAL A 196 -0.79 -25.18 -9.79
CA VAL A 196 -0.53 -26.38 -10.57
C VAL A 196 0.11 -27.40 -9.66
N GLU A 197 -0.55 -28.53 -9.45
CA GLU A 197 -0.10 -29.55 -8.49
C GLU A 197 0.20 -28.93 -7.11
N ASN A 198 1.42 -29.01 -6.68
CA ASN A 198 1.89 -28.51 -5.39
C ASN A 198 2.42 -27.06 -5.44
N PHE A 199 2.45 -26.43 -6.61
CA PHE A 199 2.99 -25.09 -6.80
C PHE A 199 1.87 -24.08 -7.04
N ASP A 200 1.88 -22.99 -6.27
CA ASP A 200 1.01 -21.85 -6.52
C ASP A 200 1.83 -20.55 -6.70
N TYR A 201 1.25 -19.62 -7.42
CA TYR A 201 1.86 -18.34 -7.70
C TYR A 201 0.84 -17.20 -7.73
N LEU A 202 1.30 -16.03 -7.36
CA LEU A 202 0.65 -14.74 -7.56
C LEU A 202 1.72 -13.75 -8.01
N VAL A 203 1.47 -13.06 -9.12
CA VAL A 203 2.28 -11.93 -9.57
C VAL A 203 1.35 -10.76 -9.82
N THR A 204 1.66 -9.60 -9.25
CA THR A 204 0.95 -8.35 -9.53
C THR A 204 1.92 -7.25 -9.90
N ALA A 205 1.49 -6.37 -10.80
CA ALA A 205 2.21 -5.17 -11.17
C ALA A 205 1.21 -4.02 -11.31
N SER A 206 1.56 -2.86 -10.79
CA SER A 206 0.78 -1.64 -10.98
C SER A 206 1.67 -0.44 -11.24
N TYR A 207 1.18 0.46 -12.06
CA TYR A 207 1.76 1.77 -12.34
C TYR A 207 0.64 2.80 -12.36
N GLU A 208 0.86 3.90 -11.69
CA GLU A 208 -0.07 5.03 -11.60
C GLU A 208 0.69 6.34 -11.74
N GLU A 209 0.16 7.23 -12.55
CA GLU A 209 0.60 8.61 -12.67
C GLU A 209 -0.59 9.52 -12.40
N ASN A 210 -0.46 10.40 -11.43
CA ASN A 210 -1.47 11.38 -11.07
C ASN A 210 -1.12 12.73 -11.67
N GLY A 211 -2.11 13.38 -12.29
CA GLY A 211 -2.03 14.80 -12.60
C GLY A 211 -2.27 15.68 -11.35
N VAL A 212 -2.38 16.98 -11.54
CA VAL A 212 -2.64 17.89 -10.43
C VAL A 212 -3.99 17.61 -9.77
N GLN A 213 -4.01 17.61 -8.46
CA GLN A 213 -5.25 17.47 -7.67
C GLN A 213 -5.83 18.85 -7.40
N ARG A 214 -7.14 18.99 -7.63
CA ARG A 214 -7.84 20.28 -7.49
C ARG A 214 -9.00 20.19 -6.51
N ASP A 215 -9.24 21.29 -5.83
CA ASP A 215 -10.43 21.46 -5.01
C ASP A 215 -11.70 21.80 -5.85
N ALA A 216 -12.83 22.04 -5.18
CA ALA A 216 -14.09 22.36 -5.83
C ALA A 216 -14.10 23.73 -6.54
N GLU A 217 -13.18 24.60 -6.24
CA GLU A 217 -13.01 25.93 -6.85
C GLU A 217 -12.04 25.88 -8.03
N GLY A 218 -11.34 24.76 -8.22
CA GLY A 218 -10.41 24.53 -9.31
C GLY A 218 -8.95 24.90 -8.97
N ASP A 219 -8.67 25.30 -7.73
CA ASP A 219 -7.32 25.55 -7.27
C ASP A 219 -6.57 24.25 -7.03
N ILE A 220 -5.25 24.25 -7.26
CA ILE A 220 -4.42 23.08 -7.02
C ILE A 220 -4.25 22.91 -5.52
N LEU A 221 -4.50 21.71 -5.01
CA LEU A 221 -4.32 21.40 -3.59
C LEU A 221 -2.86 21.58 -3.16
N GLY A 222 -2.65 22.05 -1.94
CA GLY A 222 -1.32 22.14 -1.36
C GLY A 222 -0.58 20.79 -1.37
N LEU A 223 0.70 20.81 -1.61
CA LEU A 223 1.53 19.61 -1.84
C LEU A 223 1.49 18.58 -0.69
N GLN A 224 1.18 19.02 0.52
CA GLN A 224 1.07 18.13 1.68
C GLN A 224 -0.28 17.40 1.77
N TYR A 225 -1.27 17.80 0.97
CA TYR A 225 -2.65 17.34 1.07
C TYR A 225 -3.19 16.69 -0.21
N GLY A 226 -2.34 16.51 -1.20
CA GLY A 226 -2.70 15.89 -2.46
C GLY A 226 -1.55 15.13 -3.09
N LEU A 227 -1.89 14.18 -3.93
CA LEU A 227 -0.94 13.40 -4.71
C LEU A 227 -0.74 14.01 -6.11
N SER A 228 -0.66 15.34 -6.21
CA SER A 228 -0.38 16.02 -7.48
C SER A 228 0.96 15.58 -8.02
N ASP A 229 1.04 15.29 -9.33
CA ASP A 229 2.25 14.84 -10.03
C ASP A 229 2.96 13.66 -9.34
N ALA A 230 2.19 12.76 -8.74
CA ALA A 230 2.72 11.58 -8.08
C ALA A 230 2.78 10.40 -9.02
N GLU A 231 3.93 9.70 -9.02
CA GLU A 231 4.18 8.45 -9.73
C GLU A 231 4.26 7.32 -8.71
N THR A 232 3.39 6.31 -8.84
CA THR A 232 3.34 5.17 -7.93
C THR A 232 3.54 3.87 -8.69
N GLN A 233 4.43 3.01 -8.17
CA GLN A 233 4.75 1.70 -8.73
C GLN A 233 4.72 0.64 -7.64
N ASN A 234 4.14 -0.53 -7.96
CA ASN A 234 4.24 -1.70 -7.11
C ASN A 234 4.43 -2.96 -7.95
N TYR A 235 5.35 -3.80 -7.53
CA TYR A 235 5.58 -5.14 -8.06
C TYR A 235 5.54 -6.12 -6.91
N PHE A 236 4.63 -7.09 -6.95
CA PHE A 236 4.51 -8.11 -5.92
C PHE A 236 4.52 -9.50 -6.55
N THR A 237 5.31 -10.40 -5.97
CA THR A 237 5.39 -11.81 -6.35
C THR A 237 5.28 -12.69 -5.11
N LYS A 238 4.47 -13.72 -5.17
CA LYS A 238 4.33 -14.75 -4.14
C LYS A 238 4.33 -16.11 -4.81
N LEU A 239 5.23 -16.98 -4.37
CA LEU A 239 5.38 -18.34 -4.87
C LEU A 239 5.23 -19.28 -3.69
N GLY A 240 4.43 -20.32 -3.82
CA GLY A 240 4.21 -21.32 -2.79
C GLY A 240 4.45 -22.73 -3.31
N TYR A 241 4.97 -23.59 -2.46
CA TYR A 241 5.15 -25.00 -2.75
C TYR A 241 4.73 -25.86 -1.54
N ASP A 242 3.76 -26.75 -1.75
CA ASP A 242 3.29 -27.71 -0.77
C ASP A 242 4.10 -29.00 -0.94
N PHE A 243 4.99 -29.34 0.00
CA PHE A 243 5.75 -30.60 -0.02
C PHE A 243 4.85 -31.79 0.20
N ASP A 244 3.89 -31.61 1.10
CA ASP A 244 2.83 -32.54 1.46
C ASP A 244 1.63 -31.78 2.04
N GLN A 245 0.71 -32.45 2.73
CA GLN A 245 -0.48 -31.82 3.33
C GLN A 245 -0.15 -30.99 4.59
N GLU A 246 1.04 -31.14 5.16
CA GLU A 246 1.45 -30.52 6.42
C GLU A 246 2.52 -29.44 6.21
N LYS A 247 3.36 -29.56 5.17
CA LYS A 247 4.56 -28.76 4.98
C LYS A 247 4.49 -27.88 3.74
N ARG A 248 4.73 -26.59 3.95
CA ARG A 248 4.70 -25.59 2.89
C ARG A 248 5.88 -24.62 2.98
N LEU A 249 6.45 -24.29 1.84
CA LEU A 249 7.42 -23.20 1.67
C LEU A 249 6.79 -22.10 0.82
N GLN A 250 6.95 -20.85 1.25
CA GLN A 250 6.45 -19.69 0.52
C GLN A 250 7.57 -18.65 0.42
N PHE A 251 7.77 -18.13 -0.77
CA PHE A 251 8.59 -16.96 -1.05
C PHE A 251 7.69 -15.78 -1.41
N SER A 252 8.02 -14.58 -0.94
CA SER A 252 7.38 -13.35 -1.41
C SER A 252 8.39 -12.23 -1.60
N TYR A 253 8.17 -11.42 -2.63
CA TYR A 253 8.88 -10.20 -2.95
C TYR A 253 7.89 -9.08 -3.17
N ASN A 254 8.14 -7.93 -2.58
CA ASN A 254 7.38 -6.70 -2.78
C ASN A 254 8.32 -5.53 -3.02
N TYR A 255 8.12 -4.82 -4.09
CA TYR A 255 8.72 -3.53 -4.39
C TYR A 255 7.62 -2.47 -4.42
N PHE A 256 7.84 -1.36 -3.73
CA PHE A 256 6.91 -0.24 -3.69
C PHE A 256 7.63 1.10 -3.75
N SER A 257 7.19 1.96 -4.65
CA SER A 257 7.64 3.36 -4.76
C SER A 257 6.44 4.25 -5.01
N SER A 258 6.40 5.42 -4.38
CA SER A 258 5.37 6.44 -4.62
C SER A 258 5.99 7.81 -4.41
N GLN A 259 6.36 8.46 -5.49
CA GLN A 259 7.15 9.69 -5.47
C GLN A 259 6.40 10.84 -6.13
N GLN A 260 6.42 11.99 -5.49
CA GLN A 260 5.90 13.24 -6.04
C GLN A 260 7.03 14.02 -6.72
N LYS A 261 6.95 14.15 -8.04
CA LYS A 261 7.90 14.87 -8.90
C LYS A 261 7.18 16.05 -9.51
N THR A 262 7.21 17.21 -8.87
CA THR A 262 6.36 18.34 -9.24
C THR A 262 7.16 19.63 -9.34
N ASP A 263 6.72 20.53 -10.21
CA ASP A 263 7.16 21.92 -10.31
C ASP A 263 6.27 22.90 -9.52
N LEU A 264 5.35 22.35 -8.72
CA LEU A 264 4.45 23.12 -7.88
C LEU A 264 5.16 23.65 -6.61
N GLY A 265 4.69 24.79 -6.14
CA GLY A 265 5.05 25.39 -4.85
C GLY A 265 3.81 25.78 -4.07
N ASP A 266 3.84 25.58 -2.74
CA ASP A 266 2.72 25.97 -1.88
C ASP A 266 2.64 27.49 -1.71
N VAL A 267 1.42 28.01 -1.79
CA VAL A 267 1.04 29.32 -1.27
C VAL A 267 0.41 29.09 0.10
N PRO A 268 1.07 29.52 1.18
CA PRO A 268 0.57 29.28 2.53
C PRO A 268 -0.77 29.96 2.78
N GLY A 269 -1.68 29.24 3.43
CA GLY A 269 -2.89 29.81 3.99
C GLY A 269 -2.71 30.28 5.43
N ASP A 270 -3.75 30.89 5.98
CA ASP A 270 -3.88 31.20 7.40
C ASP A 270 -5.25 30.72 7.90
N ILE A 271 -5.23 29.71 8.75
CA ILE A 271 -6.45 29.10 9.30
C ILE A 271 -7.22 30.09 10.18
N ASN A 272 -6.54 31.04 10.83
CA ASN A 272 -7.18 32.02 11.70
C ASN A 272 -7.94 33.09 10.91
N GLU A 273 -7.49 33.33 9.67
CA GLU A 273 -8.12 34.27 8.74
C GLU A 273 -9.03 33.57 7.72
N GLY A 274 -9.16 32.24 7.81
CA GLY A 274 -9.94 31.45 6.86
C GLY A 274 -9.35 31.37 5.45
N VAL A 275 -8.05 31.61 5.32
CA VAL A 275 -7.32 31.55 4.05
C VAL A 275 -6.80 30.13 3.83
N LYS A 276 -7.19 29.49 2.73
CA LYS A 276 -6.75 28.12 2.38
C LYS A 276 -5.32 28.10 1.84
N THR A 277 -4.60 27.00 2.09
CA THR A 277 -3.35 26.69 1.38
C THR A 277 -3.69 26.09 0.01
N TYR A 278 -2.98 26.55 -1.03
CA TYR A 278 -3.10 26.01 -2.39
C TYR A 278 -1.69 25.95 -3.03
N ALA A 279 -1.58 25.36 -4.21
CA ALA A 279 -0.32 25.30 -4.93
C ALA A 279 -0.41 26.00 -6.28
N ILE A 280 0.74 26.49 -6.75
CA ILE A 280 0.92 27.10 -8.06
C ILE A 280 2.19 26.55 -8.73
N HIS A 281 2.25 26.60 -10.06
CA HIS A 281 3.49 26.36 -10.77
C HIS A 281 4.51 27.45 -10.44
N VAL A 282 5.72 27.04 -10.09
CA VAL A 282 6.79 27.97 -9.76
C VAL A 282 7.93 27.87 -10.79
N PRO A 283 8.61 29.00 -11.09
CA PRO A 283 9.79 28.97 -11.95
C PRO A 283 10.85 27.99 -11.45
N GLU A 284 11.62 27.41 -12.35
CA GLU A 284 12.67 26.43 -12.05
C GLU A 284 13.62 26.88 -10.91
N ALA A 285 13.95 28.16 -10.88
CA ALA A 285 14.79 28.71 -9.83
C ALA A 285 14.19 28.69 -8.41
N LEU A 286 12.84 28.54 -8.30
CA LEU A 286 12.10 28.47 -7.04
C LEU A 286 11.58 27.07 -6.76
N GLN A 287 11.82 26.12 -7.66
CA GLN A 287 11.42 24.73 -7.44
C GLN A 287 12.17 24.13 -6.26
N LYS A 288 11.48 23.27 -5.52
CA LYS A 288 12.06 22.60 -4.36
C LYS A 288 13.27 21.76 -4.79
N ARG A 289 14.36 21.95 -4.10
CA ARG A 289 15.59 21.17 -4.29
C ARG A 289 15.49 19.85 -3.54
N GLY A 290 16.28 18.87 -3.93
CA GLY A 290 16.38 17.57 -3.30
C GLY A 290 15.69 16.45 -4.06
N LYS A 291 15.48 15.30 -3.38
CA LYS A 291 14.81 14.13 -3.95
C LYS A 291 13.29 14.34 -4.02
N PRO A 292 12.59 13.65 -4.94
CA PRO A 292 11.14 13.56 -4.91
C PRO A 292 10.64 13.07 -3.56
N HIS A 293 9.51 13.60 -3.11
CA HIS A 293 8.91 13.26 -1.82
C HIS A 293 8.16 11.92 -1.89
N GLY A 294 8.28 11.10 -0.87
CA GLY A 294 7.55 9.84 -0.68
C GLY A 294 8.43 8.61 -0.50
N PRO A 295 7.84 7.41 -0.42
CA PRO A 295 8.56 6.15 -0.43
C PRO A 295 9.38 5.98 -1.72
N ASP A 296 10.67 5.64 -1.60
CA ASP A 296 11.62 5.53 -2.71
C ASP A 296 12.21 4.12 -2.79
N GLY A 297 11.53 3.25 -3.56
CA GLY A 297 12.02 1.91 -3.84
C GLY A 297 12.07 0.97 -2.61
N ASN A 298 11.00 0.95 -1.82
CA ASN A 298 10.92 0.04 -0.66
C ASN A 298 10.84 -1.40 -1.11
N GLU A 299 11.76 -2.23 -0.64
CA GLU A 299 11.84 -3.65 -0.96
C GLU A 299 11.62 -4.53 0.27
N ASN A 300 10.87 -5.61 0.07
CA ASN A 300 10.63 -6.62 1.09
C ASN A 300 10.76 -8.01 0.47
N ILE A 301 11.59 -8.86 1.07
CA ILE A 301 11.73 -10.26 0.72
C ILE A 301 11.40 -11.09 1.95
N THR A 302 10.54 -12.09 1.80
CA THR A 302 10.20 -13.02 2.89
C THR A 302 10.24 -14.45 2.38
N LEU A 303 10.85 -15.33 3.17
CA LEU A 303 10.77 -16.77 3.04
C LEU A 303 10.05 -17.31 4.28
N LYS A 304 8.92 -17.99 4.07
CA LYS A 304 8.08 -18.56 5.12
C LYS A 304 8.02 -20.07 4.96
N TYR A 305 8.31 -20.80 6.02
CA TYR A 305 8.07 -22.24 6.11
C TYR A 305 7.02 -22.51 7.16
N THR A 306 6.05 -23.36 6.83
CA THR A 306 5.02 -23.83 7.76
C THR A 306 5.03 -25.34 7.81
N ASP A 307 4.86 -25.89 9.03
CA ASP A 307 4.68 -27.31 9.27
C ASP A 307 3.56 -27.46 10.31
N SER A 308 2.44 -28.00 9.89
CA SER A 308 1.23 -28.10 10.72
C SER A 308 1.29 -29.25 11.73
N ASN A 309 2.32 -30.10 11.69
CA ASN A 309 2.46 -31.26 12.57
C ASN A 309 3.93 -31.58 12.84
N ILE A 310 4.69 -30.60 13.36
CA ILE A 310 6.12 -30.78 13.59
C ILE A 310 6.43 -31.73 14.77
N PHE A 311 5.64 -31.67 15.85
CA PHE A 311 5.67 -32.60 17.00
C PHE A 311 4.41 -32.46 17.87
N ALA A 312 3.91 -33.52 18.41
CA ALA A 312 2.82 -33.53 19.42
C ALA A 312 1.64 -32.60 19.10
N ASN A 313 1.12 -32.63 17.87
CA ASN A 313 0.05 -31.78 17.36
C ASN A 313 0.40 -30.27 17.41
N SER A 314 1.68 -29.94 17.27
CA SER A 314 2.15 -28.55 17.23
C SER A 314 2.39 -28.09 15.81
N GLU A 315 1.92 -26.90 15.52
CA GLU A 315 2.22 -26.17 14.28
C GLU A 315 3.47 -25.31 14.48
N MET A 316 4.32 -25.26 13.47
CA MET A 316 5.46 -24.34 13.40
C MET A 316 5.33 -23.43 12.19
N THR A 317 5.57 -22.14 12.40
CA THR A 317 5.83 -21.16 11.33
C THR A 317 7.20 -20.54 11.53
N LEU A 318 8.03 -20.57 10.48
CA LEU A 318 9.33 -19.91 10.42
C LEU A 318 9.30 -18.85 9.32
N ASP A 319 9.47 -17.58 9.69
CA ASP A 319 9.65 -16.46 8.76
C ASP A 319 11.10 -16.00 8.79
N VAL A 320 11.72 -15.87 7.61
CA VAL A 320 13.00 -15.18 7.43
C VAL A 320 12.78 -14.05 6.44
N TYR A 321 13.20 -12.84 6.79
CA TYR A 321 12.89 -11.67 5.97
C TYR A 321 14.02 -10.65 5.94
N THR A 322 14.05 -9.89 4.84
CA THR A 322 14.84 -8.67 4.69
C THR A 322 13.97 -7.55 4.14
N GLN A 323 14.21 -6.35 4.62
CA GLN A 323 13.51 -5.13 4.21
C GLN A 323 14.52 -4.02 4.01
N ASP A 324 14.33 -3.27 2.93
CA ASP A 324 15.01 -2.01 2.67
C ASP A 324 13.93 -0.94 2.44
N ILE A 325 13.95 0.11 3.25
CA ILE A 325 12.94 1.15 3.27
C ILE A 325 13.62 2.51 3.18
N GLU A 326 13.27 3.29 2.17
CA GLU A 326 13.59 4.70 2.11
C GLU A 326 12.28 5.53 2.02
N ASN A 327 12.16 6.55 2.86
CA ASN A 327 11.08 7.53 2.76
C ASN A 327 11.66 8.93 2.81
N VAL A 328 11.35 9.70 1.79
CA VAL A 328 11.80 11.07 1.60
C VAL A 328 10.71 12.03 2.03
N PHE A 329 11.01 12.99 2.89
CA PHE A 329 10.06 14.02 3.31
C PHE A 329 10.16 15.27 2.44
N PHE A 330 9.21 16.18 2.58
CA PHE A 330 9.25 17.45 1.89
C PHE A 330 10.50 18.27 2.26
N PHE A 331 11.03 18.99 1.28
CA PHE A 331 12.05 20.00 1.53
C PHE A 331 11.47 21.09 2.43
N SER A 332 12.20 21.43 3.50
CA SER A 332 11.80 22.44 4.48
C SER A 332 12.76 23.63 4.46
N PRO A 333 12.30 24.82 4.10
CA PRO A 333 13.08 26.05 4.25
C PRO A 333 13.37 26.39 5.72
N ASN A 334 12.57 25.86 6.67
CA ASN A 334 12.82 26.06 8.11
C ASN A 334 14.09 25.38 8.62
N LEU A 335 14.72 24.52 7.80
CA LEU A 335 16.03 23.94 8.07
C LEU A 335 17.18 24.77 7.47
N ALA A 336 16.90 26.00 7.04
CA ALA A 336 17.94 26.89 6.53
C ALA A 336 18.95 27.27 7.63
N ASN A 337 20.21 27.27 7.28
CA ASN A 337 21.30 27.82 8.07
C ASN A 337 22.17 28.73 7.17
N PRO A 338 21.84 30.04 7.08
CA PRO A 338 22.54 30.96 6.22
C PRO A 338 24.01 31.12 6.57
N ASP A 339 24.37 30.92 7.84
CA ASP A 339 25.78 31.04 8.30
C ASP A 339 26.66 29.93 7.74
N GLU A 340 26.05 28.79 7.43
CA GLU A 340 26.71 27.63 6.80
C GLU A 340 26.39 27.50 5.31
N GLY A 341 25.61 28.43 4.76
CA GLY A 341 25.28 28.47 3.33
C GLY A 341 24.15 27.54 2.91
N TYR A 342 23.31 27.07 3.85
CA TYR A 342 22.15 26.23 3.55
C TYR A 342 20.86 27.04 3.49
N ASP A 343 20.10 26.88 2.40
CA ASP A 343 18.81 27.53 2.16
C ASP A 343 17.59 26.68 2.60
N GLY A 344 17.84 25.54 3.20
CA GLY A 344 16.85 24.58 3.70
C GLY A 344 17.41 23.17 3.80
N GLY A 345 16.55 22.19 4.03
CA GLY A 345 16.92 20.80 4.17
C GLY A 345 15.80 19.82 3.87
N GLN A 346 16.17 18.57 3.65
CA GLN A 346 15.25 17.47 3.42
C GLN A 346 15.57 16.31 4.35
N SER A 347 14.56 15.83 5.06
CA SER A 347 14.67 14.66 5.93
C SER A 347 14.47 13.39 5.11
N ILE A 348 15.34 12.40 5.29
CA ILE A 348 15.23 11.08 4.67
C ILE A 348 15.35 10.03 5.77
N ILE A 349 14.41 9.09 5.81
CA ILE A 349 14.50 7.90 6.64
C ILE A 349 14.96 6.75 5.76
N ARG A 350 16.02 6.07 6.18
CA ARG A 350 16.49 4.80 5.62
C ARG A 350 16.53 3.75 6.70
N SER A 351 16.05 2.57 6.39
CA SER A 351 16.05 1.44 7.32
C SER A 351 16.26 0.14 6.57
N GLU A 352 17.38 -0.52 6.86
CA GLU A 352 17.62 -1.90 6.48
C GLU A 352 17.28 -2.79 7.67
N LYS A 353 16.48 -3.83 7.46
CA LYS A 353 16.11 -4.77 8.51
C LYS A 353 16.19 -6.20 8.00
N ARG A 354 16.82 -7.06 8.78
CA ARG A 354 16.86 -8.49 8.55
C ARG A 354 16.40 -9.20 9.82
N GLY A 355 15.62 -10.25 9.67
CA GLY A 355 15.09 -10.95 10.83
C GLY A 355 14.66 -12.36 10.53
N ALA A 356 14.55 -13.13 11.60
CA ALA A 356 13.90 -14.43 11.60
C ALA A 356 12.94 -14.52 12.78
N ARG A 357 11.82 -15.23 12.59
CA ARG A 357 10.83 -15.50 13.64
C ARG A 357 10.40 -16.94 13.54
N ALA A 358 10.41 -17.66 14.65
CA ALA A 358 9.77 -18.95 14.77
C ALA A 358 8.58 -18.84 15.73
N THR A 359 7.45 -19.41 15.33
CA THR A 359 6.23 -19.49 16.14
C THR A 359 5.82 -20.96 16.24
N PHE A 360 5.49 -21.39 17.45
CA PHE A 360 4.98 -22.73 17.72
C PHE A 360 3.61 -22.58 18.38
N ASN A 361 2.62 -23.25 17.83
CA ASN A 361 1.27 -23.33 18.39
C ASN A 361 0.99 -24.79 18.72
N THR A 362 0.70 -25.08 19.98
CA THR A 362 0.38 -26.44 20.46
C THR A 362 -1.06 -26.48 20.92
N ALA A 363 -1.87 -27.37 20.36
CA ALA A 363 -3.20 -27.63 20.88
C ALA A 363 -3.07 -28.32 22.24
N VAL A 364 -3.70 -27.76 23.28
CA VAL A 364 -3.73 -28.30 24.65
C VAL A 364 -5.05 -29.02 24.90
#